data_dab9d50c10d512615c8e89ba42d54794
#
_entry.id   dab9d50c10d512615c8e89ba42d54794
#
_cell.length_a   1.000
_cell.length_b   1.000
_cell.length_c   1.000
_cell.angle_alpha   90.00
_cell.angle_beta   90.00
_cell.angle_gamma   90.00
#
_symmetry.space_group_name_H-M   'P 1'
#
loop_
_entity.id
_entity.type
_entity.pdbx_description
1 polymer ?
#
loop_
_entity_poly.entity_id
_entity_poly.type
_entity_poly.pdbx_seq_one_letter_code
_entity_poly.pdbx_strand_id
1 'polypeptide(L)' 'MHPKKLNAEQIEKLYAFTRQHYVEYYDLQTELVDHLANAIEAQWEENSKRSFEEVLQIEFKKFGV' A
#
# COMPACT_ATOMS: atom_id res chain seq x y z
N MET A 1 3.89 3.43 -22.54
CA MET A 1 3.21 2.54 -21.61
C MET A 1 2.97 3.25 -20.28
N HIS A 2 1.80 3.06 -19.74
CA HIS A 2 1.47 3.70 -18.46
C HIS A 2 1.92 2.82 -17.31
N PRO A 3 2.54 3.41 -16.28
CA PRO A 3 2.86 2.63 -15.10
C PRO A 3 1.59 2.15 -14.43
N LYS A 4 1.68 0.99 -13.80
CA LYS A 4 0.55 0.44 -13.08
C LYS A 4 0.33 1.25 -11.81
N LYS A 5 -0.88 1.73 -11.63
CA LYS A 5 -1.23 2.57 -10.49
C LYS A 5 -2.40 1.99 -9.72
N LEU A 6 -2.49 2.40 -8.46
CA LEU A 6 -3.59 1.99 -7.61
C LEU A 6 -4.88 2.68 -8.04
N ASN A 7 -5.97 1.92 -8.03
CA ASN A 7 -7.30 2.47 -8.25
C ASN A 7 -7.95 2.79 -6.90
N ALA A 8 -9.15 3.40 -6.95
CA ALA A 8 -9.85 3.80 -5.73
C ALA A 8 -10.13 2.62 -4.82
N GLU A 9 -10.50 1.49 -5.40
CA GLU A 9 -10.81 0.30 -4.62
C GLU A 9 -9.59 -0.21 -3.86
N GLN A 10 -8.43 -0.18 -4.52
CA GLN A 10 -7.20 -0.61 -3.88
C GLN A 10 -6.76 0.37 -2.79
N ILE A 11 -6.97 1.65 -3.00
CA ILE A 11 -6.69 2.66 -1.98
C ILE A 11 -7.57 2.42 -0.76
N GLU A 12 -8.85 2.08 -0.97
CA GLU A 12 -9.74 1.76 0.13
C GLU A 12 -9.25 0.53 0.91
N LYS A 13 -8.71 -0.45 0.21
CA LYS A 13 -8.14 -1.61 0.86
C LYS A 13 -6.94 -1.24 1.72
N LEU A 14 -6.13 -0.29 1.28
CA LEU A 14 -5.02 0.20 2.08
C LEU A 14 -5.52 0.87 3.36
N TYR A 15 -6.55 1.70 3.24
CA TYR A 15 -7.12 2.33 4.43
C TYR A 15 -7.69 1.30 5.40
N ALA A 16 -8.41 0.32 4.89
CA ALA A 16 -8.96 -0.74 5.73
C ALA A 16 -7.85 -1.53 6.40
N PHE A 17 -6.78 -1.82 5.66
CA PHE A 17 -5.65 -2.56 6.16
C PHE A 17 -4.94 -1.80 7.30
N THR A 18 -4.68 -0.53 7.08
CA THR A 18 -4.00 0.27 8.10
C THR A 18 -4.89 0.49 9.32
N ARG A 19 -6.19 0.68 9.10
CA ARG A 19 -7.14 0.83 10.20
C ARG A 19 -7.16 -0.40 11.09
N GLN A 20 -7.07 -1.57 10.47
CA GLN A 20 -7.08 -2.83 11.18
C GLN A 20 -5.85 -3.01 12.09
N HIS A 21 -4.72 -2.48 11.64
CA HIS A 21 -3.46 -2.64 12.36
C HIS A 21 -3.06 -1.43 13.20
N TYR A 22 -3.60 -0.25 12.89
CA TYR A 22 -3.22 1.00 13.55
C TYR A 22 -4.44 1.82 13.93
N VAL A 23 -5.33 1.20 14.67
CA VAL A 23 -6.65 1.76 15.00
C VAL A 23 -6.57 3.12 15.68
N GLU A 24 -5.57 3.35 16.51
CA GLU A 24 -5.48 4.53 17.35
C GLU A 24 -4.78 5.73 16.72
N TYR A 25 -4.33 5.60 15.48
CA TYR A 25 -3.49 6.63 14.86
C TYR A 25 -4.08 7.15 13.56
N TYR A 26 -5.11 7.97 13.69
CA TYR A 26 -5.79 8.52 12.51
C TYR A 26 -4.88 9.31 11.59
N ASP A 27 -4.09 10.20 12.16
CA ASP A 27 -3.19 11.03 11.37
C ASP A 27 -2.14 10.18 10.67
N LEU A 28 -1.68 9.16 11.38
CA LEU A 28 -0.68 8.27 10.85
C LEU A 28 -1.24 7.40 9.73
N GLN A 29 -2.53 7.09 9.76
CA GLN A 29 -3.14 6.27 8.72
C GLN A 29 -3.01 6.88 7.34
N THR A 30 -3.29 8.17 7.22
CA THR A 30 -3.20 8.85 5.92
C THR A 30 -1.78 8.85 5.41
N GLU A 31 -0.82 9.17 6.25
CA GLU A 31 0.58 9.15 5.86
C GLU A 31 1.04 7.75 5.48
N LEU A 32 0.58 6.77 6.24
CA LEU A 32 0.95 5.38 5.99
C LEU A 32 0.39 4.89 4.67
N VAL A 33 -0.87 5.23 4.37
CA VAL A 33 -1.49 4.86 3.11
C VAL A 33 -0.75 5.50 1.95
N ASP A 34 -0.42 6.79 2.06
CA ASP A 34 0.36 7.47 1.03
C ASP A 34 1.69 6.78 0.79
N HIS A 35 2.38 6.45 1.87
CA HIS A 35 3.67 5.79 1.79
C HIS A 35 3.55 4.41 1.15
N LEU A 36 2.57 3.64 1.58
CA LEU A 36 2.34 2.32 1.02
C LEU A 36 1.97 2.39 -0.46
N ALA A 37 1.11 3.33 -0.80
CA ALA A 37 0.69 3.50 -2.20
C ALA A 37 1.89 3.80 -3.09
N ASN A 38 2.74 4.71 -2.67
CA ASN A 38 3.93 5.06 -3.44
C ASN A 38 4.89 3.88 -3.55
N ALA A 39 5.07 3.14 -2.45
CA ALA A 39 5.95 1.98 -2.45
C ALA A 39 5.43 0.88 -3.36
N ILE A 40 4.13 0.65 -3.34
CA ILE A 40 3.51 -0.36 -4.19
C ILE A 40 3.68 0.01 -5.66
N GLU A 41 3.44 1.26 -5.99
CA GLU A 41 3.60 1.70 -7.37
C GLU A 41 5.06 1.60 -7.83
N ALA A 42 6.00 1.88 -6.94
CA ALA A 42 7.41 1.72 -7.24
C ALA A 42 7.76 0.25 -7.50
N GLN A 43 7.20 -0.65 -6.71
CA GLN A 43 7.39 -2.09 -6.93
C GLN A 43 6.87 -2.50 -8.30
N TRP A 44 5.71 -1.95 -8.69
CA TRP A 44 5.13 -2.27 -9.99
C TRP A 44 5.94 -1.72 -11.15
N GLU A 45 6.69 -0.65 -10.94
CA GLU A 45 7.60 -0.16 -11.96
C GLU A 45 8.70 -1.16 -12.26
N GLU A 46 9.15 -1.85 -11.22
CA GLU A 46 10.17 -2.88 -11.36
C GLU A 46 9.58 -4.19 -11.86
N ASN A 47 8.39 -4.55 -11.38
CA ASN A 47 7.75 -5.80 -11.75
C ASN A 47 6.24 -5.65 -11.68
N SER A 48 5.63 -5.27 -12.80
CA SER A 48 4.19 -5.05 -12.87
C SER A 48 3.37 -6.33 -12.77
N LYS A 49 4.02 -7.48 -12.81
CA LYS A 49 3.33 -8.77 -12.73
C LYS A 49 2.95 -9.15 -11.31
N ARG A 50 3.54 -8.51 -10.33
CA ARG A 50 3.21 -8.79 -8.94
C ARG A 50 1.80 -8.33 -8.61
N SER A 51 1.09 -9.12 -7.82
CA SER A 51 -0.26 -8.75 -7.42
C SER A 51 -0.22 -7.66 -6.35
N PHE A 52 -1.34 -6.95 -6.23
CA PHE A 52 -1.48 -5.91 -5.21
C PHE A 52 -1.22 -6.47 -3.82
N GLU A 53 -1.85 -7.60 -3.51
CA GLU A 53 -1.72 -8.20 -2.18
C GLU A 53 -0.29 -8.64 -1.88
N GLU A 54 0.39 -9.19 -2.88
CA GLU A 54 1.76 -9.61 -2.71
C GLU A 54 2.66 -8.42 -2.39
N VAL A 55 2.53 -7.36 -3.16
CA VAL A 55 3.33 -6.16 -2.95
C VAL A 55 3.00 -5.51 -1.62
N LEU A 56 1.72 -5.47 -1.27
CA LEU A 56 1.29 -4.93 0.01
C LEU A 56 1.95 -5.65 1.18
N GLN A 57 1.97 -6.97 1.12
CA GLN A 57 2.61 -7.76 2.17
C GLN A 57 4.10 -7.48 2.27
N ILE A 58 4.76 -7.38 1.12
CA ILE A 58 6.19 -7.10 1.09
C ILE A 58 6.47 -5.76 1.75
N GLU A 59 5.74 -4.73 1.37
CA GLU A 59 5.97 -3.39 1.90
C GLU A 59 5.59 -3.29 3.37
N PHE A 60 4.52 -3.98 3.76
CA PHE A 60 4.08 -3.95 5.14
C PHE A 60 5.12 -4.58 6.07
N LYS A 61 5.75 -5.64 5.64
CA LYS A 61 6.80 -6.29 6.43
C LYS A 61 7.99 -5.37 6.67
N LYS A 62 8.24 -4.45 5.77
CA LYS A 62 9.33 -3.50 5.93
C LYS A 62 9.12 -2.54 7.09
N PHE A 63 7.89 -2.41 7.55
CA PHE A 63 7.61 -1.58 8.73
C PHE A 63 7.88 -2.31 10.04
N GLY A 64 8.30 -3.55 10.00
CA GLY A 64 8.67 -4.28 11.20
C GLY A 64 7.50 -4.83 11.99
N VAL A 65 6.44 -5.14 11.30
CA VAL A 65 5.24 -5.70 11.93
C VAL A 65 5.26 -7.22 11.93
#